data_13720abe9aaa922e42853f673871391c
#
_entry.id   13720abe9aaa922e42853f673871391c
#
_cell.length_a   1.000
_cell.length_b   1.000
_cell.length_c   1.000
_cell.angle_alpha   90.00
_cell.angle_beta   90.00
_cell.angle_gamma   90.00
#
_symmetry.space_group_name_H-M   'P 1'
#
loop_
_entity.id
_entity.type
_entity.pdbx_description
1 polymer ?
#
loop_
_entity_poly.entity_id
_entity_poly.type
_entity_poly.pdbx_seq_one_letter_code
_entity_poly.pdbx_strand_id
1 'polypeptide(L)'
;MLMKICPCCGKSIRQDEKHSCRHKEYNKSRRKADTKFYSSQAWNYLRQYVKARACGMDEYVFYKIGKVIPGNAAHHIVPVHDANSLKLDADNLIYLSHATHEMVHATYSHSKADKVRMIHELRQARRFVSERI
;
A
#
# COMPACT_ATOMS: atom_id res chain seq x y z
N MET A 1 -4.10 -2.25 42.53
CA MET A 1 -4.10 -3.22 41.43
C MET A 1 -3.56 -2.55 40.17
N LEU A 2 -2.49 -3.07 39.62
CA LEU A 2 -1.91 -2.51 38.39
C LEU A 2 -2.69 -2.98 37.15
N MET A 3 -2.98 -2.03 36.27
CA MET A 3 -3.66 -2.27 35.00
C MET A 3 -2.70 -1.98 33.84
N LYS A 4 -2.94 -2.65 32.72
CA LYS A 4 -2.23 -2.40 31.46
C LYS A 4 -3.25 -2.30 30.34
N ILE A 5 -2.86 -1.67 29.24
CA ILE A 5 -3.70 -1.55 28.04
C ILE A 5 -3.21 -2.56 27.02
N CYS A 6 -4.13 -3.36 26.49
CA CYS A 6 -3.80 -4.28 25.40
C CYS A 6 -3.38 -3.47 24.16
N PRO A 7 -2.17 -3.67 23.63
CA PRO A 7 -1.71 -2.89 22.47
C PRO A 7 -2.46 -3.21 21.19
N CYS A 8 -3.19 -4.34 21.16
CA CYS A 8 -3.95 -4.76 19.96
C CYS A 8 -5.38 -4.19 19.94
N CYS A 9 -6.10 -4.23 21.08
CA CYS A 9 -7.50 -3.84 21.14
C CYS A 9 -7.79 -2.60 21.99
N GLY A 10 -6.79 -2.06 22.69
CA GLY A 10 -6.94 -0.88 23.56
C GLY A 10 -7.71 -1.15 24.86
N LYS A 11 -8.10 -2.39 25.15
CA LYS A 11 -8.84 -2.74 26.34
C LYS A 11 -7.93 -2.68 27.57
N SER A 12 -8.46 -2.10 28.68
CA SER A 12 -7.78 -2.13 29.97
C SER A 12 -7.94 -3.49 30.62
N ILE A 13 -6.83 -4.12 30.97
CA ILE A 13 -6.78 -5.45 31.60
C ILE A 13 -5.85 -5.42 32.81
N ARG A 14 -6.02 -6.39 33.71
CA ARG A 14 -5.12 -6.53 34.87
C ARG A 14 -3.72 -6.93 34.37
N GLN A 15 -2.69 -6.43 35.05
CA GLN A 15 -1.30 -6.71 34.66
C GLN A 15 -0.94 -8.18 34.68
N ASP A 16 -1.53 -8.92 35.64
CA ASP A 16 -1.34 -10.38 35.83
C ASP A 16 -2.30 -11.23 35.01
N GLU A 17 -3.26 -10.60 34.30
CA GLU A 17 -4.29 -11.31 33.55
C GLU A 17 -3.76 -11.77 32.18
N LYS A 18 -4.05 -13.04 31.85
CA LYS A 18 -3.84 -13.56 30.50
C LYS A 18 -5.00 -13.12 29.63
N HIS A 19 -4.73 -12.21 28.72
CA HIS A 19 -5.75 -11.66 27.82
C HIS A 19 -5.62 -12.31 26.45
N SER A 20 -6.66 -13.03 26.04
CA SER A 20 -6.79 -13.54 24.67
C SER A 20 -7.51 -12.51 23.82
N CYS A 21 -6.77 -11.86 22.90
CA CYS A 21 -7.28 -10.77 22.10
C CYS A 21 -7.65 -11.27 20.70
N ARG A 22 -8.93 -11.14 20.34
CA ARG A 22 -9.43 -11.50 19.00
C ARG A 22 -8.73 -10.72 17.88
N HIS A 23 -8.37 -9.46 18.15
CA HIS A 23 -7.64 -8.63 17.17
C HIS A 23 -6.26 -9.18 16.86
N LYS A 24 -5.60 -9.81 17.83
CA LYS A 24 -4.29 -10.43 17.64
C LYS A 24 -4.36 -11.60 16.65
N GLU A 25 -5.36 -12.46 16.78
CA GLU A 25 -5.60 -13.58 15.85
C GLU A 25 -6.00 -13.08 14.46
N TYR A 26 -6.88 -12.10 14.40
CA TYR A 26 -7.30 -11.48 13.14
C TYR A 26 -6.09 -10.87 12.40
N ASN A 27 -5.25 -10.10 13.09
CA ASN A 27 -4.05 -9.51 12.50
C ASN A 27 -3.05 -10.57 12.04
N LYS A 28 -2.92 -11.67 12.77
CA LYS A 28 -2.06 -12.80 12.39
C LYS A 28 -2.54 -13.46 11.10
N SER A 29 -3.84 -13.74 10.99
CA SER A 29 -4.45 -14.30 9.78
C SER A 29 -4.31 -13.37 8.59
N ARG A 30 -4.51 -12.06 8.80
CA ARG A 30 -4.34 -11.03 7.78
C ARG A 30 -2.91 -10.96 7.27
N ARG A 31 -1.91 -10.97 8.17
CA ARG A 31 -0.48 -10.97 7.80
C ARG A 31 -0.11 -12.21 7.00
N LYS A 32 -0.65 -13.36 7.36
CA LYS A 32 -0.42 -14.61 6.65
C LYS A 32 -1.00 -14.55 5.23
N ALA A 33 -2.21 -14.02 5.07
CA ALA A 33 -2.84 -13.84 3.77
C ALA A 33 -2.06 -12.85 2.90
N ASP A 34 -1.61 -11.73 3.48
CA ASP A 34 -0.80 -10.73 2.78
C ASP A 34 0.54 -11.33 2.34
N THR A 35 1.23 -12.06 3.22
CA THR A 35 2.49 -12.74 2.89
C THR A 35 2.30 -13.72 1.75
N LYS A 36 1.23 -14.51 1.78
CA LYS A 36 0.90 -15.45 0.71
C LYS A 36 0.66 -14.74 -0.62
N PHE A 37 -0.06 -13.62 -0.60
CA PHE A 37 -0.32 -12.83 -1.80
C PHE A 37 0.96 -12.23 -2.37
N TYR A 38 1.76 -11.53 -1.56
CA TYR A 38 2.97 -10.86 -2.03
C TYR A 38 4.12 -11.82 -2.38
N SER A 39 4.07 -13.07 -1.97
CA SER A 39 4.99 -14.11 -2.42
C SER A 39 4.44 -14.95 -3.57
N SER A 40 3.22 -14.67 -4.04
CA SER A 40 2.62 -15.43 -5.15
C SER A 40 3.33 -15.16 -6.47
N GLN A 41 3.28 -16.15 -7.35
CA GLN A 41 3.83 -16.06 -8.71
C GLN A 41 3.08 -15.01 -9.55
N ALA A 42 1.76 -14.92 -9.38
CA ALA A 42 0.91 -13.93 -10.06
C ALA A 42 1.32 -12.50 -9.70
N TRP A 43 1.57 -12.22 -8.41
CA TRP A 43 2.04 -10.92 -7.96
C TRP A 43 3.44 -10.60 -8.50
N ASN A 44 4.36 -11.54 -8.45
CA ASN A 44 5.73 -11.35 -8.97
C ASN A 44 5.73 -11.02 -10.46
N TYR A 45 4.92 -11.71 -11.24
CA TYR A 45 4.76 -11.44 -12.67
C TYR A 45 4.21 -10.02 -12.90
N LEU A 46 3.14 -9.67 -12.19
CA LEU A 46 2.49 -8.37 -12.33
C LEU A 46 3.41 -7.22 -11.89
N ARG A 47 4.15 -7.41 -10.83
CA ARG A 47 5.13 -6.42 -10.35
C ARG A 47 6.21 -6.13 -11.39
N GLN A 48 6.71 -7.16 -12.04
CA GLN A 48 7.69 -7.01 -13.12
C GLN A 48 7.10 -6.32 -14.34
N TYR A 49 5.85 -6.64 -14.67
CA TYR A 49 5.13 -5.98 -15.75
C TYR A 49 4.97 -4.47 -15.48
N VAL A 50 4.57 -4.09 -14.28
CA VAL A 50 4.40 -2.69 -13.87
C VAL A 50 5.74 -1.94 -13.92
N LYS A 51 6.82 -2.57 -13.45
CA LYS A 51 8.18 -2.02 -13.53
C LYS A 51 8.59 -1.75 -14.98
N ALA A 52 8.37 -2.72 -15.86
CA ALA A 52 8.70 -2.59 -17.28
C ALA A 52 7.86 -1.50 -17.95
N ARG A 53 6.56 -1.46 -17.67
CA ARG A 53 5.64 -0.41 -18.16
C ARG A 53 6.10 0.98 -17.78
N ALA A 54 6.60 1.14 -16.55
CA ALA A 54 7.12 2.41 -16.02
C ALA A 54 8.57 2.70 -16.44
N CYS A 55 9.19 1.84 -17.24
CA CYS A 55 10.62 1.92 -17.57
C CYS A 55 11.51 2.01 -16.33
N GLY A 56 11.11 1.39 -15.22
CA GLY A 56 11.84 1.38 -13.95
C GLY A 56 11.85 2.69 -13.19
N MET A 57 11.14 3.72 -13.64
CA MET A 57 11.15 5.04 -13.01
C MET A 57 9.96 5.26 -12.08
N ASP A 58 10.09 6.24 -11.19
CA ASP A 58 9.00 6.73 -10.36
C ASP A 58 8.01 7.52 -11.25
N GLU A 59 6.84 6.95 -11.47
CA GLU A 59 5.84 7.52 -12.36
C GLU A 59 5.23 8.83 -11.81
N TYR A 60 5.11 8.94 -10.50
CA TYR A 60 4.54 10.13 -9.86
C TYR A 60 5.48 11.33 -9.95
N VAL A 61 6.77 11.14 -9.68
CA VAL A 61 7.77 12.21 -9.78
C VAL A 61 7.91 12.68 -11.23
N PHE A 62 7.89 11.76 -12.18
CA PHE A 62 7.91 12.11 -13.59
C PHE A 62 6.69 12.96 -13.97
N TYR A 63 5.51 12.58 -13.50
CA TYR A 63 4.28 13.32 -13.75
C TYR A 63 4.30 14.72 -13.11
N LYS A 64 4.74 14.84 -11.86
CA LYS A 64 4.68 16.09 -11.10
C LYS A 64 5.73 17.10 -11.51
N ILE A 65 6.96 16.68 -11.76
CA ILE A 65 8.09 17.60 -11.99
C ILE A 65 8.94 17.23 -13.21
N GLY A 66 8.54 16.24 -13.99
CA GLY A 66 9.26 15.84 -15.20
C GLY A 66 10.62 15.23 -14.96
N LYS A 67 10.92 14.82 -13.73
CA LYS A 67 12.23 14.28 -13.35
C LYS A 67 12.21 12.75 -13.42
N VAL A 68 13.27 12.18 -14.00
CA VAL A 68 13.44 10.73 -14.06
C VAL A 68 14.28 10.27 -12.88
N ILE A 69 13.65 9.55 -11.96
CA ILE A 69 14.33 8.89 -10.85
C ILE A 69 13.95 7.41 -10.81
N PRO A 70 14.81 6.52 -10.30
CA PRO A 70 14.46 5.11 -10.23
C PRO A 70 13.31 4.86 -9.25
N GLY A 71 12.38 3.97 -9.64
CA GLY A 71 11.36 3.43 -8.75
C GLY A 71 11.88 2.19 -8.03
N ASN A 72 11.15 1.75 -7.02
CA ASN A 72 11.50 0.60 -6.18
C ASN A 72 10.39 -0.43 -6.08
N ALA A 73 9.13 0.01 -6.06
CA ALA A 73 8.01 -0.86 -5.75
C ALA A 73 6.75 -0.51 -6.53
N ALA A 74 5.98 -1.52 -6.87
CA ALA A 74 4.63 -1.37 -7.38
C ALA A 74 3.68 -1.10 -6.20
N HIS A 75 2.96 0.01 -6.26
CA HIS A 75 2.03 0.45 -5.24
C HIS A 75 0.59 0.28 -5.72
N HIS A 76 -0.27 -0.30 -4.88
CA HIS A 76 -1.70 -0.34 -5.14
C HIS A 76 -2.29 1.05 -4.94
N ILE A 77 -2.84 1.63 -6.01
CA ILE A 77 -3.47 2.96 -5.96
C ILE A 77 -4.65 2.93 -4.99
N VAL A 78 -5.60 2.01 -5.22
CA VAL A 78 -6.62 1.69 -4.21
C VAL A 78 -6.07 0.53 -3.38
N PRO A 79 -5.91 0.68 -2.06
CA PRO A 79 -5.34 -0.36 -1.21
C PRO A 79 -6.09 -1.69 -1.31
N VAL A 80 -5.36 -2.80 -1.18
CA VAL A 80 -5.91 -4.16 -1.28
C VAL A 80 -7.07 -4.37 -0.30
N HIS A 81 -6.97 -3.83 0.91
CA HIS A 81 -8.00 -3.97 1.93
C HIS A 81 -9.27 -3.17 1.65
N ASP A 82 -9.18 -2.14 0.81
CA ASP A 82 -10.34 -1.34 0.40
C ASP A 82 -11.03 -1.94 -0.83
N ALA A 83 -10.25 -2.58 -1.72
CA ALA A 83 -10.78 -3.19 -2.94
C ALA A 83 -9.95 -4.42 -3.32
N ASN A 84 -10.23 -5.55 -2.67
CA ASN A 84 -9.51 -6.81 -2.89
C ASN A 84 -9.58 -7.29 -4.35
N SER A 85 -10.67 -6.99 -5.05
CA SER A 85 -10.84 -7.34 -6.47
C SER A 85 -9.83 -6.65 -7.38
N LEU A 86 -9.22 -5.56 -6.95
CA LEU A 86 -8.26 -4.77 -7.75
C LEU A 86 -6.79 -5.13 -7.46
N LYS A 87 -6.53 -6.11 -6.61
CA LYS A 87 -5.16 -6.45 -6.16
C LYS A 87 -4.25 -6.95 -7.29
N LEU A 88 -4.80 -7.56 -8.33
CA LEU A 88 -4.07 -8.04 -9.50
C LEU A 88 -4.42 -7.25 -10.78
N ASP A 89 -5.05 -6.10 -10.64
CA ASP A 89 -5.35 -5.22 -11.76
C ASP A 89 -4.16 -4.28 -12.01
N ALA A 90 -3.53 -4.43 -13.17
CA ALA A 90 -2.39 -3.60 -13.58
C ALA A 90 -2.74 -2.10 -13.61
N ASP A 91 -3.99 -1.76 -13.90
CA ASP A 91 -4.44 -0.37 -13.93
C ASP A 91 -4.56 0.24 -12.53
N ASN A 92 -4.59 -0.59 -11.50
CA ASN A 92 -4.57 -0.16 -10.09
C ASN A 92 -3.16 -0.10 -9.51
N LEU A 93 -2.13 -0.23 -10.32
CA LEU A 93 -0.73 -0.24 -9.88
C LEU A 93 0.06 0.89 -10.52
N ILE A 94 0.93 1.49 -9.73
CA ILE A 94 1.86 2.53 -10.13
C ILE A 94 3.24 2.23 -9.54
N TYR A 95 4.31 2.50 -10.29
CA TYR A 95 5.67 2.25 -9.83
C TYR A 95 6.24 3.50 -9.17
N LEU A 96 6.70 3.37 -7.93
CA LEU A 96 7.14 4.49 -7.10
C LEU A 96 8.49 4.22 -6.46
N SER A 97 9.26 5.29 -6.21
CA SER A 97 10.42 5.23 -5.35
C SER A 97 9.99 5.05 -3.88
N HIS A 98 10.92 4.62 -3.04
CA HIS A 98 10.65 4.44 -1.61
C HIS A 98 10.16 5.74 -0.96
N ALA A 99 10.79 6.86 -1.25
CA ALA A 99 10.41 8.17 -0.69
C ALA A 99 9.00 8.58 -1.11
N THR A 100 8.65 8.42 -2.38
CA THR A 100 7.30 8.73 -2.88
C THR A 100 6.26 7.79 -2.27
N HIS A 101 6.60 6.51 -2.14
CA HIS A 101 5.71 5.50 -1.54
C HIS A 101 5.39 5.85 -0.08
N GLU A 102 6.38 6.27 0.69
CA GLU A 102 6.16 6.74 2.07
C GLU A 102 5.29 7.98 2.13
N MET A 103 5.52 8.96 1.25
CA MET A 103 4.72 10.18 1.17
C MET A 103 3.27 9.85 0.84
N VAL A 104 3.03 8.95 -0.10
CA VAL A 104 1.68 8.51 -0.48
C VAL A 104 0.97 7.85 0.70
N HIS A 105 1.64 6.95 1.42
CA HIS A 105 1.07 6.31 2.61
C HIS A 105 0.75 7.33 3.70
N ALA A 106 1.61 8.31 3.95
CA ALA A 106 1.36 9.37 4.91
C ALA A 106 0.13 10.20 4.52
N THR A 107 -0.02 10.51 3.24
CA THR A 107 -1.18 11.23 2.72
C THR A 107 -2.47 10.42 2.89
N TYR A 108 -2.43 9.12 2.63
CA TYR A 108 -3.57 8.22 2.81
C TYR A 108 -4.02 8.16 4.28
N SER A 109 -3.07 8.23 5.20
CA SER A 109 -3.34 8.16 6.63
C SER A 109 -3.80 9.48 7.23
N HIS A 110 -3.58 10.59 6.54
CA HIS A 110 -3.88 11.94 7.06
C HIS A 110 -5.38 12.20 7.16
N SER A 111 -6.14 11.93 6.10
CA SER A 111 -7.60 12.08 6.09
C SER A 111 -8.21 11.32 4.91
N LYS A 112 -9.52 11.06 4.97
CA LYS A 112 -10.26 10.47 3.85
C LYS A 112 -10.20 11.35 2.60
N ALA A 113 -10.33 12.66 2.78
CA ALA A 113 -10.28 13.62 1.67
C ALA A 113 -8.92 13.61 0.98
N ASP A 114 -7.84 13.58 1.74
CA ASP A 114 -6.47 13.53 1.21
C ASP A 114 -6.21 12.19 0.50
N LYS A 115 -6.72 11.10 1.05
CA LYS A 115 -6.62 9.77 0.43
C LYS A 115 -7.31 9.75 -0.93
N VAL A 116 -8.53 10.24 -1.03
CA VAL A 116 -9.30 10.29 -2.28
C VAL A 116 -8.58 11.16 -3.31
N ARG A 117 -8.07 12.32 -2.91
CA ARG A 117 -7.32 13.22 -3.78
C ARG A 117 -6.05 12.55 -4.30
N MET A 118 -5.29 11.89 -3.42
CA MET A 118 -4.05 11.20 -3.80
C MET A 118 -4.32 10.05 -4.76
N ILE A 119 -5.37 9.26 -4.54
CA ILE A 119 -5.78 8.19 -5.45
C ILE A 119 -6.04 8.77 -6.85
N HIS A 120 -6.75 9.88 -6.92
CA HIS A 120 -7.04 10.55 -8.19
C HIS A 120 -5.74 11.01 -8.87
N GLU A 121 -4.83 11.65 -8.14
CA GLU A 121 -3.52 12.09 -8.66
C GLU A 121 -2.68 10.92 -9.17
N LEU A 122 -2.64 9.82 -8.44
CA LEU A 122 -1.88 8.64 -8.85
C LEU A 122 -2.44 8.02 -10.14
N ARG A 123 -3.75 8.00 -10.29
CA ARG A 123 -4.40 7.54 -11.53
C ARG A 123 -4.05 8.44 -12.71
N GLN A 124 -4.02 9.75 -12.48
CA GLN A 124 -3.60 10.72 -13.51
C GLN A 124 -2.13 10.54 -13.87
N ALA A 125 -1.25 10.35 -12.89
CA ALA A 125 0.17 10.11 -13.11
C ALA A 125 0.41 8.86 -13.96
N ARG A 126 -0.28 7.77 -13.66
CA ARG A 126 -0.17 6.52 -14.41
C ARG A 126 -0.61 6.70 -15.86
N ARG A 127 -1.71 7.38 -16.11
CA ARG A 127 -2.20 7.67 -17.46
C ARG A 127 -1.21 8.56 -18.22
N PHE A 128 -0.72 9.59 -17.55
CA PHE A 128 0.24 10.52 -18.14
C PHE A 128 1.49 9.79 -18.65
N VAL A 129 2.04 8.89 -17.85
CA VAL A 129 3.21 8.10 -18.22
C VAL A 129 2.87 7.14 -19.37
N SER A 130 1.75 6.43 -19.29
CA SER A 130 1.32 5.50 -20.33
C SER A 130 1.15 6.15 -21.70
N GLU A 131 0.71 7.40 -21.74
CA GLU A 131 0.50 8.14 -23.00
C GLU A 131 1.80 8.63 -23.63
N ARG A 132 2.91 8.64 -22.89
CA ARG A 132 4.21 9.20 -23.32
C ARG A 132 5.30 8.18 -23.55
N ILE A 133 5.08 6.94 -23.17
CA ILE A 133 6.08 5.87 -23.31
C ILE A 133 5.72 4.87 -24.40
#